data_5a5a206242d2f01cf13e55e26f439b8c
#
_entry.id   5a5a206242d2f01cf13e55e26f439b8c
#
_cell.length_a   1.000
_cell.length_b   1.000
_cell.length_c   1.000
_cell.angle_alpha   90.00
_cell.angle_beta   90.00
_cell.angle_gamma   90.00
#
_symmetry.space_group_name_H-M   'P 1'
#
loop_
_entity.id
_entity.type
_entity.pdbx_description
1 polymer ?
#
loop_
_entity_poly.entity_id
_entity_poly.type
_entity_poly.pdbx_seq_one_letter_code
_entity_poly.pdbx_strand_id
1 'polypeptide(L)'
;MTSITVHTMEYRGECVDSDEVLMQYSDGDFDEYKRIYEDCFFEMRAALGIHPAKACDTRESLRRKAESIFLYKQGTDLVGSVAVYGNEIDDLIVAKDHQRKGYGKKLLTFAIAHMQGCNMAPIILRVVDWNKVAIRLYVKMGFCIIETETIKTLDKAREVVL
;
A
#
# COMPACT_ATOMS: atom_id res chain seq x y z
N MET A 1 -11.44 8.51 -22.57
CA MET A 1 -10.51 9.13 -21.61
C MET A 1 -11.08 8.95 -20.23
N THR A 2 -10.39 8.20 -19.38
CA THR A 2 -10.86 7.91 -18.03
C THR A 2 -10.17 8.83 -17.05
N SER A 3 -10.92 9.42 -16.12
CA SER A 3 -10.35 10.24 -15.05
C SER A 3 -10.24 9.41 -13.77
N ILE A 4 -9.14 9.54 -13.08
CA ILE A 4 -8.90 8.88 -11.80
C ILE A 4 -8.78 9.95 -10.73
N THR A 5 -9.62 9.88 -9.70
CA THR A 5 -9.55 10.77 -8.54
C THR A 5 -8.70 10.12 -7.46
N VAL A 6 -7.70 10.84 -6.99
CA VAL A 6 -6.75 10.40 -5.97
C VAL A 6 -6.77 11.35 -4.79
N HIS A 7 -6.84 10.81 -3.59
CA HIS A 7 -6.74 11.55 -2.34
C HIS A 7 -5.35 11.37 -1.73
N THR A 8 -4.78 12.46 -1.27
CA THR A 8 -3.66 12.42 -0.34
C THR A 8 -4.21 12.56 1.06
N MET A 9 -3.82 11.64 1.95
CA MET A 9 -4.27 11.61 3.34
C MET A 9 -3.07 11.75 4.27
N GLU A 10 -3.28 12.46 5.37
CA GLU A 10 -2.27 12.67 6.41
C GLU A 10 -2.74 12.04 7.72
N TYR A 11 -1.81 11.37 8.39
CA TYR A 11 -2.07 10.83 9.72
C TYR A 11 -2.09 11.94 10.77
N ARG A 12 -3.18 12.04 11.50
CA ARG A 12 -3.40 13.02 12.58
C ARG A 12 -3.80 12.34 13.90
N GLY A 13 -3.54 11.05 14.01
CA GLY A 13 -3.78 10.29 15.22
C GLY A 13 -2.64 10.44 16.23
N GLU A 14 -2.76 9.67 17.29
CA GLU A 14 -1.78 9.64 18.38
C GLU A 14 -0.56 8.78 18.03
N CYS A 15 0.42 8.75 18.93
CA CYS A 15 1.52 7.82 18.85
C CYS A 15 0.98 6.39 19.05
N VAL A 16 1.41 5.46 18.20
CA VAL A 16 0.96 4.06 18.26
C VAL A 16 2.16 3.13 18.43
N ASP A 17 1.89 1.99 19.06
CA ASP A 17 2.85 0.90 19.19
C ASP A 17 2.40 -0.27 18.33
N SER A 18 3.36 -1.07 17.86
CA SER A 18 3.11 -2.30 17.15
C SER A 18 3.96 -3.42 17.71
N ASP A 19 3.32 -4.54 18.04
CA ASP A 19 4.00 -5.77 18.46
C ASP A 19 4.32 -6.69 17.26
N GLU A 20 3.94 -6.27 16.05
CA GLU A 20 4.14 -7.08 14.86
C GLU A 20 5.60 -7.05 14.43
N VAL A 21 6.13 -8.22 14.09
CA VAL A 21 7.46 -8.38 13.52
C VAL A 21 7.31 -8.65 12.03
N LEU A 22 7.70 -7.67 11.21
CA LEU A 22 7.71 -7.80 9.77
C LEU A 22 9.14 -8.02 9.27
N MET A 23 9.25 -8.76 8.16
CA MET A 23 10.52 -9.04 7.50
C MET A 23 10.69 -8.13 6.30
N GLN A 24 11.91 -7.68 6.05
CA GLN A 24 12.20 -6.95 4.81
C GLN A 24 12.10 -7.89 3.61
N TYR A 25 11.63 -7.33 2.49
CA TYR A 25 11.56 -8.05 1.22
C TYR A 25 12.95 -8.53 0.79
N SER A 26 12.99 -9.73 0.27
CA SER A 26 14.17 -10.27 -0.40
C SER A 26 13.80 -10.87 -1.75
N ASP A 27 14.79 -11.11 -2.60
CA ASP A 27 14.53 -11.56 -3.96
C ASP A 27 13.77 -12.90 -4.05
N GLY A 28 13.95 -13.77 -3.07
CA GLY A 28 13.21 -15.04 -2.97
C GLY A 28 11.70 -14.86 -2.78
N ASP A 29 11.26 -13.68 -2.37
CA ASP A 29 9.83 -13.38 -2.15
C ASP A 29 9.11 -12.91 -3.42
N PHE A 30 9.84 -12.70 -4.51
CA PHE A 30 9.31 -12.02 -5.69
C PHE A 30 8.07 -12.68 -6.28
N ASP A 31 8.09 -13.99 -6.50
CA ASP A 31 6.99 -14.67 -7.19
C ASP A 31 5.68 -14.59 -6.40
N GLU A 32 5.75 -14.81 -5.09
CA GLU A 32 4.59 -14.75 -4.22
C GLU A 32 4.11 -13.30 -4.02
N TYR A 33 5.04 -12.37 -3.80
CA TYR A 33 4.74 -10.94 -3.71
C TYR A 33 4.01 -10.43 -4.97
N LYS A 34 4.56 -10.76 -6.15
CA LYS A 34 3.96 -10.39 -7.43
C LYS A 34 2.54 -10.92 -7.58
N ARG A 35 2.32 -12.19 -7.26
CA ARG A 35 0.99 -12.82 -7.34
C ARG A 35 -0.01 -12.08 -6.46
N ILE A 36 0.34 -11.84 -5.20
CA ILE A 36 -0.54 -11.16 -4.24
C ILE A 36 -0.78 -9.70 -4.66
N TYR A 37 0.26 -8.99 -5.07
CA TYR A 37 0.16 -7.62 -5.53
C TYR A 37 -0.79 -7.48 -6.72
N GLU A 38 -0.61 -8.31 -7.74
CA GLU A 38 -1.47 -8.32 -8.93
C GLU A 38 -2.92 -8.65 -8.58
N ASP A 39 -3.15 -9.63 -7.71
CA ASP A 39 -4.49 -10.01 -7.26
C ASP A 39 -5.19 -8.87 -6.50
N CYS A 40 -4.46 -8.18 -5.63
CA CYS A 40 -5.02 -7.09 -4.82
C CYS A 40 -5.46 -5.88 -5.66
N PHE A 41 -4.72 -5.56 -6.72
CA PHE A 41 -4.98 -4.37 -7.52
C PHE A 41 -5.72 -4.64 -8.83
N PHE A 42 -6.01 -5.90 -9.15
CA PHE A 42 -6.64 -6.27 -10.42
C PHE A 42 -8.00 -5.60 -10.64
N GLU A 43 -8.90 -5.72 -9.67
CA GLU A 43 -10.27 -5.19 -9.81
C GLU A 43 -10.27 -3.67 -9.98
N MET A 44 -9.47 -2.99 -9.19
CA MET A 44 -9.36 -1.54 -9.26
C MET A 44 -8.79 -1.09 -10.60
N ARG A 45 -7.70 -1.69 -11.05
CA ARG A 45 -7.07 -1.33 -12.32
C ARG A 45 -8.03 -1.59 -13.48
N ALA A 46 -8.73 -2.74 -13.48
CA ALA A 46 -9.73 -3.07 -14.49
C ALA A 46 -10.89 -2.06 -14.47
N ALA A 47 -11.43 -1.74 -13.30
CA ALA A 47 -12.52 -0.79 -13.15
C ALA A 47 -12.16 0.63 -13.60
N LEU A 48 -10.91 1.04 -13.40
CA LEU A 48 -10.41 2.36 -13.77
C LEU A 48 -9.84 2.42 -15.20
N GLY A 49 -9.89 1.31 -15.94
CA GLY A 49 -9.35 1.27 -17.31
C GLY A 49 -7.83 1.39 -17.37
N ILE A 50 -7.13 1.01 -16.32
CA ILE A 50 -5.67 1.02 -16.26
C ILE A 50 -5.14 -0.30 -16.85
N HIS A 51 -4.34 -0.21 -17.87
CA HIS A 51 -3.76 -1.37 -18.55
C HIS A 51 -2.25 -1.43 -18.38
N PRO A 52 -1.69 -2.65 -18.20
CA PRO A 52 -2.38 -3.91 -17.97
C PRO A 52 -3.11 -3.95 -16.61
N ALA A 53 -4.21 -4.69 -16.52
CA ALA A 53 -4.96 -4.84 -15.27
C ALA A 53 -4.18 -5.64 -14.22
N LYS A 54 -3.40 -6.62 -14.66
CA LYS A 54 -2.41 -7.32 -13.84
C LYS A 54 -1.06 -6.65 -14.04
N ALA A 55 -0.52 -6.06 -12.99
CA ALA A 55 0.78 -5.40 -13.03
C ALA A 55 1.43 -5.39 -11.67
N CYS A 56 2.73 -5.54 -11.67
CA CYS A 56 3.60 -5.39 -10.51
C CYS A 56 4.93 -4.80 -10.99
N ASP A 57 5.68 -4.23 -10.09
CA ASP A 57 7.05 -3.80 -10.37
C ASP A 57 7.92 -4.98 -10.82
N THR A 58 8.97 -4.67 -11.55
CA THR A 58 9.95 -5.69 -11.97
C THR A 58 10.75 -6.18 -10.78
N ARG A 59 11.30 -7.39 -10.90
CA ARG A 59 12.21 -7.97 -9.89
C ARG A 59 13.36 -7.01 -9.54
N GLU A 60 13.96 -6.38 -10.54
CA GLU A 60 15.05 -5.43 -10.34
C GLU A 60 14.60 -4.17 -9.59
N SER A 61 13.44 -3.62 -9.92
CA SER A 61 12.87 -2.47 -9.21
C SER A 61 12.60 -2.80 -7.74
N LEU A 62 12.04 -3.96 -7.46
CA LEU A 62 11.78 -4.40 -6.08
C LEU A 62 13.07 -4.64 -5.30
N ARG A 63 14.11 -5.17 -5.92
CA ARG A 63 15.44 -5.30 -5.27
C ARG A 63 15.96 -3.94 -4.80
N ARG A 64 15.82 -2.91 -5.63
CA ARG A 64 16.27 -1.55 -5.27
C ARG A 64 15.47 -0.94 -4.12
N LYS A 65 14.22 -1.35 -3.94
CA LYS A 65 13.30 -0.85 -2.92
C LYS A 65 13.17 -1.80 -1.71
N ALA A 66 13.92 -2.89 -1.69
CA ALA A 66 13.74 -3.98 -0.72
C ALA A 66 13.75 -3.52 0.74
N GLU A 67 14.59 -2.56 1.09
CA GLU A 67 14.68 -2.02 2.45
C GLU A 67 13.43 -1.27 2.91
N SER A 68 12.61 -0.83 1.97
CA SER A 68 11.37 -0.09 2.23
C SER A 68 10.12 -0.95 2.24
N ILE A 69 10.24 -2.23 1.88
CA ILE A 69 9.11 -3.17 1.76
C ILE A 69 9.15 -4.14 2.92
N PHE A 70 8.07 -4.17 3.71
CA PHE A 70 7.94 -5.00 4.90
C PHE A 70 6.88 -6.08 4.69
N LEU A 71 7.25 -7.32 4.92
CA LEU A 71 6.43 -8.51 4.69
C LEU A 71 5.92 -9.08 6.00
N TYR A 72 4.62 -9.36 6.05
CA TYR A 72 4.01 -10.13 7.13
C TYR A 72 3.84 -11.57 6.67
N LYS A 73 4.51 -12.48 7.34
CA LYS A 73 4.49 -13.92 7.02
C LYS A 73 3.92 -14.75 8.17
N GLN A 74 3.20 -15.80 7.83
CA GLN A 74 2.82 -16.88 8.74
C GLN A 74 3.52 -18.16 8.26
N GLY A 75 4.53 -18.61 8.99
CA GLY A 75 5.41 -19.66 8.50
C GLY A 75 6.13 -19.21 7.24
N THR A 76 5.92 -19.94 6.13
CA THR A 76 6.47 -19.58 4.81
C THR A 76 5.49 -18.78 3.94
N ASP A 77 4.23 -18.64 4.38
CA ASP A 77 3.18 -17.98 3.59
C ASP A 77 3.21 -16.47 3.76
N LEU A 78 3.21 -15.76 2.65
CA LEU A 78 3.07 -14.31 2.66
C LEU A 78 1.59 -13.93 2.86
N VAL A 79 1.31 -13.27 3.97
CA VAL A 79 -0.04 -12.80 4.33
C VAL A 79 -0.32 -11.42 3.78
N GLY A 80 0.65 -10.54 3.83
CA GLY A 80 0.51 -9.17 3.36
C GLY A 80 1.81 -8.40 3.41
N SER A 81 1.77 -7.18 2.94
CA SER A 81 2.94 -6.31 2.84
C SER A 81 2.54 -4.85 2.95
N VAL A 82 3.46 -4.03 3.40
CA VAL A 82 3.35 -2.57 3.40
C VAL A 82 4.71 -1.98 3.07
N ALA A 83 4.72 -0.91 2.30
CA ALA A 83 5.94 -0.19 1.96
C ALA A 83 5.96 1.20 2.61
N VAL A 84 7.15 1.68 2.92
CA VAL A 84 7.39 3.03 3.43
C VAL A 84 8.48 3.66 2.58
N TYR A 85 8.09 4.63 1.76
CA TYR A 85 8.98 5.38 0.88
C TYR A 85 9.08 6.82 1.39
N GLY A 86 10.19 7.16 2.06
CA GLY A 86 10.29 8.46 2.70
C GLY A 86 9.22 8.61 3.79
N ASN A 87 8.38 9.63 3.66
CA ASN A 87 7.27 9.87 4.60
C ASN A 87 5.92 9.36 4.08
N GLU A 88 5.91 8.51 3.05
CA GLU A 88 4.71 7.98 2.43
C GLU A 88 4.56 6.47 2.67
N ILE A 89 3.38 6.06 3.15
CA ILE A 89 2.97 4.66 3.22
C ILE A 89 2.38 4.29 1.86
N ASP A 90 2.81 3.16 1.30
CA ASP A 90 2.40 2.71 -0.01
C ASP A 90 2.25 1.18 -0.05
N ASP A 91 1.65 0.68 -1.13
CA ASP A 91 1.57 -0.75 -1.44
C ASP A 91 1.09 -1.60 -0.25
N LEU A 92 0.03 -1.15 0.42
CA LEU A 92 -0.63 -1.93 1.47
C LEU A 92 -1.47 -3.02 0.82
N ILE A 93 -1.01 -4.26 0.92
CA ILE A 93 -1.65 -5.42 0.32
C ILE A 93 -1.86 -6.53 1.36
N VAL A 94 -2.98 -7.24 1.23
CA VAL A 94 -3.30 -8.45 2.01
C VAL A 94 -3.77 -9.52 1.04
N ALA A 95 -3.17 -10.72 1.13
CA ALA A 95 -3.57 -11.85 0.30
C ALA A 95 -5.06 -12.14 0.46
N LYS A 96 -5.74 -12.51 -0.63
CA LYS A 96 -7.20 -12.68 -0.65
C LYS A 96 -7.72 -13.61 0.44
N ASP A 97 -7.02 -14.72 0.68
CA ASP A 97 -7.39 -15.70 1.70
C ASP A 97 -7.26 -15.18 3.13
N HIS A 98 -6.56 -14.09 3.31
CA HIS A 98 -6.30 -13.45 4.61
C HIS A 98 -7.02 -12.12 4.80
N GLN A 99 -7.79 -11.68 3.82
CA GLN A 99 -8.58 -10.45 3.93
C GLN A 99 -9.71 -10.58 4.94
N ARG A 100 -10.18 -9.44 5.47
CA ARG A 100 -11.25 -9.34 6.48
C ARG A 100 -10.92 -10.02 7.81
N LYS A 101 -9.64 -10.16 8.13
CA LYS A 101 -9.15 -10.73 9.40
C LYS A 101 -8.34 -9.72 10.23
N GLY A 102 -8.32 -8.45 9.82
CA GLY A 102 -7.61 -7.38 10.53
C GLY A 102 -6.14 -7.22 10.16
N TYR A 103 -5.61 -7.89 9.16
CA TYR A 103 -4.20 -7.76 8.77
C TYR A 103 -3.87 -6.40 8.16
N GLY A 104 -4.78 -5.80 7.42
CA GLY A 104 -4.60 -4.44 6.89
C GLY A 104 -4.37 -3.42 8.01
N LYS A 105 -5.14 -3.52 9.09
CA LYS A 105 -4.96 -2.69 10.29
C LYS A 105 -3.61 -2.94 10.95
N LYS A 106 -3.19 -4.19 11.09
CA LYS A 106 -1.89 -4.57 11.68
C LYS A 106 -0.73 -4.01 10.88
N LEU A 107 -0.76 -4.16 9.57
CA LEU A 107 0.27 -3.64 8.66
C LEU A 107 0.34 -2.11 8.71
N LEU A 108 -0.80 -1.45 8.69
CA LEU A 108 -0.86 0.01 8.76
C LEU A 108 -0.35 0.53 10.11
N THR A 109 -0.74 -0.11 11.22
CA THR A 109 -0.24 0.24 12.55
C THR A 109 1.28 0.07 12.64
N PHE A 110 1.82 -1.02 12.08
CA PHE A 110 3.26 -1.22 12.00
C PHE A 110 3.95 -0.07 11.25
N ALA A 111 3.43 0.29 10.07
CA ALA A 111 4.01 1.35 9.25
C ALA A 111 4.02 2.70 9.99
N ILE A 112 2.91 3.05 10.62
CA ILE A 112 2.80 4.29 11.41
C ILE A 112 3.81 4.28 12.58
N ALA A 113 3.85 3.21 13.36
CA ALA A 113 4.77 3.07 14.49
C ALA A 113 6.24 3.14 14.04
N HIS A 114 6.58 2.46 12.94
CA HIS A 114 7.91 2.50 12.34
C HIS A 114 8.31 3.94 11.95
N MET A 115 7.42 4.64 11.27
CA MET A 115 7.68 6.02 10.82
C MET A 115 7.80 6.98 11.99
N GLN A 116 6.95 6.85 13.00
CA GLN A 116 7.05 7.64 14.24
C GLN A 116 8.37 7.38 14.96
N GLY A 117 8.80 6.13 15.04
CA GLY A 117 10.09 5.75 15.62
C GLY A 117 11.29 6.30 14.88
N CYS A 118 11.17 6.55 13.60
CA CYS A 118 12.21 7.17 12.74
C CYS A 118 12.06 8.68 12.61
N ASN A 119 11.14 9.30 13.36
CA ASN A 119 10.84 10.74 13.28
C ASN A 119 10.48 11.23 11.87
N MET A 120 9.81 10.36 11.10
CA MET A 120 9.30 10.72 9.78
C MET A 120 7.94 11.42 9.94
N ALA A 121 7.85 12.65 9.46
CA ALA A 121 6.63 13.46 9.49
C ALA A 121 6.66 14.51 8.38
N PRO A 122 5.47 14.86 7.82
CA PRO A 122 4.18 14.26 8.07
C PRO A 122 4.08 12.84 7.51
N ILE A 123 3.25 11.99 8.11
CA ILE A 123 2.98 10.65 7.59
C ILE A 123 1.81 10.76 6.62
N ILE A 124 2.05 10.44 5.37
CA ILE A 124 1.06 10.55 4.30
C ILE A 124 0.85 9.20 3.60
N LEU A 125 -0.28 9.08 2.94
CA LEU A 125 -0.54 8.04 1.95
C LEU A 125 -1.41 8.61 0.83
N ARG A 126 -1.43 7.92 -0.30
CA ARG A 126 -2.30 8.27 -1.43
C ARG A 126 -3.23 7.10 -1.72
N VAL A 127 -4.47 7.41 -2.02
CA VAL A 127 -5.50 6.40 -2.28
C VAL A 127 -6.44 6.87 -3.38
N VAL A 128 -6.81 5.96 -4.27
CA VAL A 128 -7.81 6.25 -5.31
C VAL A 128 -9.19 6.31 -4.68
N ASP A 129 -10.00 7.27 -5.09
CA ASP A 129 -11.37 7.44 -4.60
C ASP A 129 -12.23 6.17 -4.81
N TRP A 130 -11.95 5.40 -5.83
CA TRP A 130 -12.61 4.13 -6.08
C TRP A 130 -12.49 3.13 -4.90
N ASN A 131 -11.37 3.15 -4.20
CA ASN A 131 -11.08 2.21 -3.12
C ASN A 131 -11.71 2.64 -1.79
N LYS A 132 -13.03 2.59 -1.72
CA LYS A 132 -13.79 3.02 -0.53
C LYS A 132 -13.48 2.21 0.71
N VAL A 133 -13.16 0.93 0.55
CA VAL A 133 -12.79 0.05 1.67
C VAL A 133 -11.50 0.54 2.34
N ALA A 134 -10.48 0.84 1.55
CA ALA A 134 -9.22 1.38 2.06
C ALA A 134 -9.42 2.75 2.71
N ILE A 135 -10.16 3.65 2.07
CA ILE A 135 -10.44 4.99 2.63
C ILE A 135 -11.10 4.89 4.00
N ARG A 136 -12.09 4.00 4.15
CA ARG A 136 -12.74 3.79 5.45
C ARG A 136 -11.77 3.31 6.53
N LEU A 137 -10.87 2.39 6.16
CA LEU A 137 -9.82 1.93 7.07
C LEU A 137 -8.92 3.09 7.49
N TYR A 138 -8.45 3.87 6.54
CA TYR A 138 -7.54 5.00 6.81
C TYR A 138 -8.19 6.06 7.69
N VAL A 139 -9.42 6.45 7.40
CA VAL A 139 -10.17 7.40 8.24
C VAL A 139 -10.34 6.86 9.66
N LYS A 140 -10.70 5.59 9.80
CA LYS A 140 -10.86 4.94 11.11
C LYS A 140 -9.55 4.92 11.91
N MET A 141 -8.41 4.80 11.21
CA MET A 141 -7.09 4.77 11.82
C MET A 141 -6.53 6.16 12.18
N GLY A 142 -7.18 7.24 11.75
CA GLY A 142 -6.77 8.60 12.07
C GLY A 142 -6.20 9.42 10.91
N PHE A 143 -6.34 8.94 9.68
CA PHE A 143 -5.96 9.71 8.49
C PHE A 143 -7.09 10.66 8.07
N CYS A 144 -6.71 11.83 7.60
CA CYS A 144 -7.62 12.84 7.04
C CYS A 144 -7.21 13.18 5.61
N ILE A 145 -8.17 13.39 4.74
CA ILE A 145 -7.91 13.87 3.36
C ILE A 145 -7.42 15.32 3.44
N ILE A 146 -6.25 15.56 2.88
CA ILE A 146 -5.64 16.92 2.81
C ILE A 146 -5.62 17.47 1.39
N GLU A 147 -5.69 16.61 0.38
CA GLU A 147 -5.69 17.01 -1.02
C GLU A 147 -6.45 15.99 -1.85
N THR A 148 -7.13 16.47 -2.88
CA THR A 148 -7.80 15.64 -3.86
C THR A 148 -7.45 16.15 -5.25
N GLU A 149 -6.97 15.24 -6.11
CA GLU A 149 -6.64 15.58 -7.49
C GLU A 149 -7.30 14.61 -8.46
N THR A 150 -7.58 15.08 -9.67
CA THR A 150 -8.11 14.25 -10.75
C THR A 150 -7.08 14.14 -11.86
N ILE A 151 -6.70 12.91 -12.18
CA ILE A 151 -5.67 12.59 -13.17
C ILE A 151 -6.36 12.05 -14.43
N LYS A 152 -6.01 12.58 -15.60
CA LYS A 152 -6.48 12.06 -16.88
C LYS A 152 -5.52 10.98 -17.39
N THR A 153 -6.06 9.83 -17.77
CA THR A 153 -5.30 8.57 -17.95
C THR A 153 -4.50 8.44 -19.25
N LEU A 154 -4.43 9.42 -20.12
CA LEU A 154 -3.79 9.22 -21.42
C LEU A 154 -2.27 9.02 -21.38
N ASP A 155 -1.56 9.54 -20.37
CA ASP A 155 -0.08 9.48 -20.37
C ASP A 155 0.59 9.15 -19.03
N LYS A 156 -0.15 8.99 -17.94
CA LYS A 156 0.43 8.86 -16.60
C LYS A 156 0.03 7.59 -15.82
N ALA A 157 -0.55 6.61 -16.49
CA ALA A 157 -0.91 5.34 -15.83
C ALA A 157 0.31 4.57 -15.26
N ARG A 158 1.52 5.00 -15.62
CA ARG A 158 2.78 4.47 -15.06
C ARG A 158 3.25 5.15 -13.78
N GLU A 159 2.70 6.30 -13.45
CA GLU A 159 3.11 7.09 -12.27
C GLU A 159 2.09 7.06 -11.13
N VAL A 160 0.88 6.54 -11.37
CA VAL A 160 -0.06 6.29 -10.28
C VAL A 160 0.32 4.97 -9.65
N VAL A 161 1.32 5.02 -8.81
CA VAL A 161 1.63 3.94 -7.87
C VAL A 161 0.52 3.95 -6.84
N LEU A 162 -0.23 2.89 -6.80
CA LEU A 162 -1.39 2.74 -5.91
C LEU A 162 -1.04 1.83 -4.77
#